data_bed0ef1d19e01e383acd0ab0055ec4a3
#
_entry.id   bed0ef1d19e01e383acd0ab0055ec4a3
#
_cell.length_a   1.000
_cell.length_b   1.000
_cell.length_c   1.000
_cell.angle_alpha   90.00
_cell.angle_beta   90.00
_cell.angle_gamma   90.00
#
_symmetry.space_group_name_H-M   'P 1'
#
loop_
_entity.id
_entity.type
_entity.pdbx_description
1 polymer ?
#
loop_
_entity_poly.entity_id
_entity_poly.type
_entity_poly.pdbx_seq_one_letter_code
_entity_poly.pdbx_strand_id
1 'polypeptide(L)'
;MTTKADHSTVGFTFSGRLEPAGFIAFAEHRAARLSLGLTIAACDHDRCRLTLSGPEALIDAFEMAVSLGPYDSIVLDVTRFQTDEDLPEKALP
;
A
#
# COMPACT_ATOMS: atom_id res chain seq x y z
N MET A 1 -14.40 -19.13 12.06
CA MET A 1 -14.16 -18.81 12.16
C MET A 1 -13.57 -17.82 12.08
N THR A 2 -13.05 -17.42 12.05
CA THR A 2 -12.35 -16.57 12.19
C THR A 2 -11.70 -16.13 11.07
N THR A 3 -12.09 -16.37 9.95
CA THR A 3 -11.50 -15.91 8.83
C THR A 3 -11.47 -14.47 8.70
N LYS A 4 -12.36 -13.75 9.32
CA LYS A 4 -12.33 -12.38 9.17
C LYS A 4 -11.12 -11.81 9.79
N ALA A 5 -10.50 -12.45 10.66
CA ALA A 5 -9.31 -11.95 11.28
C ALA A 5 -8.16 -11.85 10.31
N ASP A 6 -8.23 -12.55 9.20
CA ASP A 6 -7.16 -12.50 8.23
C ASP A 6 -7.29 -11.36 7.26
N HIS A 7 -8.38 -10.63 7.28
CA HIS A 7 -8.61 -9.56 6.32
C HIS A 7 -8.32 -8.23 6.99
N SER A 8 -7.43 -7.47 6.43
CA SER A 8 -7.03 -6.17 6.97
C SER A 8 -7.07 -5.11 5.90
N THR A 9 -7.13 -3.86 6.31
CA THR A 9 -7.02 -2.72 5.42
C THR A 9 -5.93 -1.84 6.00
N VAL A 10 -4.88 -1.63 5.23
CA VAL A 10 -3.69 -0.94 5.72
C VAL A 10 -3.26 0.10 4.71
N GLY A 11 -2.93 1.28 5.20
CA GLY A 11 -2.38 2.32 4.35
C GLY A 11 -0.86 2.30 4.39
N PHE A 12 -0.25 2.67 3.28
CA PHE A 12 1.20 2.74 3.17
C PHE A 12 1.62 4.05 2.55
N THR A 13 2.74 4.57 3.01
CA THR A 13 3.41 5.67 2.34
C THR A 13 4.82 5.18 2.00
N PHE A 14 5.11 5.14 0.71
CA PHE A 14 6.44 4.79 0.24
C PHE A 14 7.12 6.10 -0.16
N SER A 15 8.30 6.35 0.37
CA SER A 15 9.02 7.59 0.10
C SER A 15 10.38 7.27 -0.50
N GLY A 16 10.87 8.15 -1.35
CA GLY A 16 12.18 7.95 -1.94
C GLY A 16 12.27 8.69 -3.25
N ARG A 17 12.84 8.04 -4.24
CA ARG A 17 12.92 8.61 -5.56
C ARG A 17 12.09 7.71 -6.46
N LEU A 18 10.90 8.16 -6.80
CA LEU A 18 9.94 7.31 -7.48
C LEU A 18 9.69 7.81 -8.88
N GLU A 19 9.46 6.85 -9.77
CA GLU A 19 8.97 7.17 -11.09
C GLU A 19 7.47 6.86 -11.01
N PRO A 20 6.60 7.86 -10.90
CA PRO A 20 5.21 7.61 -10.54
C PRO A 20 4.48 6.61 -11.42
N ALA A 21 4.57 6.77 -12.73
CA ALA A 21 3.85 5.87 -13.62
C ALA A 21 4.34 4.43 -13.48
N GLY A 22 5.64 4.25 -13.43
CA GLY A 22 6.20 2.91 -13.29
C GLY A 22 5.93 2.32 -11.93
N PHE A 23 6.00 3.15 -10.89
CA PHE A 23 5.76 2.67 -9.55
C PHE A 23 4.30 2.23 -9.38
N ILE A 24 3.37 3.04 -9.89
CA ILE A 24 1.95 2.70 -9.82
C ILE A 24 1.68 1.40 -10.58
N ALA A 25 2.22 1.27 -11.78
CA ALA A 25 2.00 0.07 -12.56
C ALA A 25 2.55 -1.16 -11.84
N PHE A 26 3.71 -1.02 -11.23
CA PHE A 26 4.31 -2.12 -10.50
C PHE A 26 3.46 -2.50 -9.30
N ALA A 27 2.96 -1.51 -8.57
CA ALA A 27 2.13 -1.76 -7.41
C ALA A 27 0.81 -2.44 -7.82
N GLU A 28 0.20 -1.96 -8.89
CA GLU A 28 -1.05 -2.54 -9.36
C GLU A 28 -0.85 -3.98 -9.79
N HIS A 29 0.22 -4.25 -10.49
CA HIS A 29 0.51 -5.59 -10.95
C HIS A 29 0.75 -6.52 -9.78
N ARG A 30 1.51 -6.07 -8.80
CA ARG A 30 1.80 -6.90 -7.64
C ARG A 30 0.55 -7.16 -6.81
N ALA A 31 -0.28 -6.13 -6.62
CA ALA A 31 -1.51 -6.30 -5.86
C ALA A 31 -2.42 -7.30 -6.56
N ALA A 32 -2.51 -7.23 -7.88
CA ALA A 32 -3.34 -8.16 -8.63
C ALA A 32 -2.84 -9.59 -8.46
N ARG A 33 -1.52 -9.77 -8.50
CA ARG A 33 -0.96 -11.09 -8.34
C ARG A 33 -1.22 -11.69 -6.97
N LEU A 34 -1.35 -10.84 -5.98
CA LEU A 34 -1.60 -11.28 -4.60
C LEU A 34 -3.09 -11.23 -4.26
N SER A 35 -3.91 -10.87 -5.21
CA SER A 35 -5.36 -10.76 -5.02
C SER A 35 -5.71 -9.77 -3.92
N LEU A 36 -4.97 -8.68 -3.85
CA LEU A 36 -5.23 -7.64 -2.88
C LEU A 36 -6.00 -6.50 -3.52
N GLY A 37 -6.88 -5.87 -2.75
CA GLY A 37 -7.52 -4.65 -3.18
C GLY A 37 -6.52 -3.51 -3.04
N LEU A 38 -6.45 -2.63 -4.02
CA LEU A 38 -5.50 -1.53 -4.00
C LEU A 38 -6.17 -0.25 -4.42
N THR A 39 -5.92 0.80 -3.66
CA THR A 39 -6.37 2.14 -4.01
C THR A 39 -5.18 3.06 -3.87
N ILE A 40 -4.86 3.79 -4.93
CA ILE A 40 -3.76 4.74 -4.90
C ILE A 40 -4.34 6.11 -4.58
N ALA A 41 -3.93 6.69 -3.48
CA ALA A 41 -4.42 8.00 -3.09
C ALA A 41 -3.64 9.12 -3.77
N ALA A 42 -2.33 8.97 -3.84
CA ALA A 42 -1.48 9.98 -4.46
C ALA A 42 -0.13 9.35 -4.74
N CYS A 43 0.49 9.78 -5.81
CA CYS A 43 1.82 9.27 -6.12
C CYS A 43 2.57 10.30 -6.93
N ASP A 44 3.72 10.70 -6.43
CA ASP A 44 4.54 11.65 -7.17
C ASP A 44 5.99 11.18 -7.11
N HIS A 45 6.93 12.06 -7.44
CA HIS A 45 8.33 11.64 -7.50
C HIS A 45 8.94 11.41 -6.12
N ASP A 46 8.31 11.90 -5.07
CA ASP A 46 8.85 11.78 -3.73
C ASP A 46 8.16 10.75 -2.88
N ARG A 47 6.88 10.50 -3.10
CA ARG A 47 6.17 9.55 -2.29
C ARG A 47 4.91 9.04 -2.96
N CYS A 48 4.48 7.87 -2.51
CA CYS A 48 3.27 7.27 -3.02
C CYS A 48 2.46 6.79 -1.83
N ARG A 49 1.21 7.21 -1.73
CA ARG A 49 0.32 6.78 -0.67
C ARG A 49 -0.76 5.90 -1.26
N LEU A 50 -0.94 4.75 -0.65
CA LEU A 50 -1.92 3.81 -1.14
C LEU A 50 -2.51 3.02 0.01
N THR A 51 -3.58 2.31 -0.28
CA THR A 51 -4.27 1.48 0.70
C THR A 51 -4.45 0.10 0.11
N LEU A 52 -4.21 -0.91 0.93
CA LEU A 52 -4.39 -2.29 0.54
C LEU A 52 -5.39 -2.97 1.43
N SER A 53 -6.16 -3.89 0.86
CA SER A 53 -7.04 -4.70 1.68
C SER A 53 -6.92 -6.16 1.26
N GLY A 54 -6.93 -7.04 2.24
CA GLY A 54 -6.82 -8.48 2.01
C GLY A 54 -6.18 -9.17 3.19
N PRO A 55 -5.74 -10.41 2.99
CA PRO A 55 -5.09 -11.15 4.07
C PRO A 55 -3.79 -10.49 4.47
N GLU A 56 -3.56 -10.42 5.77
CA GLU A 56 -2.40 -9.72 6.28
C GLU A 56 -1.08 -10.26 5.77
N ALA A 57 -0.97 -11.55 5.66
CA ALA A 57 0.26 -12.15 5.15
C ALA A 57 0.56 -11.70 3.73
N LEU A 58 -0.48 -11.50 2.92
CA LEU A 58 -0.28 -11.05 1.56
C LEU A 58 0.03 -9.57 1.50
N ILE A 59 -0.51 -8.79 2.45
CA ILE A 59 -0.16 -7.39 2.55
C ILE A 59 1.32 -7.26 2.90
N ASP A 60 1.81 -8.11 3.80
CA ASP A 60 3.23 -8.11 4.14
C ASP A 60 4.08 -8.45 2.92
N ALA A 61 3.62 -9.41 2.11
CA ALA A 61 4.35 -9.78 0.90
C ALA A 61 4.39 -8.63 -0.10
N PHE A 62 3.27 -7.89 -0.19
CA PHE A 62 3.23 -6.72 -1.07
C PHE A 62 4.25 -5.68 -0.61
N GLU A 63 4.27 -5.40 0.69
CA GLU A 63 5.20 -4.40 1.21
C GLU A 63 6.63 -4.78 0.88
N MET A 64 6.97 -6.04 1.10
CA MET A 64 8.30 -6.50 0.83
C MET A 64 8.66 -6.35 -0.64
N ALA A 65 7.77 -6.75 -1.52
CA ALA A 65 8.05 -6.68 -2.95
C ALA A 65 8.17 -5.25 -3.44
N VAL A 66 7.25 -4.38 -2.99
CA VAL A 66 7.21 -3.02 -3.50
C VAL A 66 8.30 -2.15 -2.86
N SER A 67 8.74 -2.50 -1.65
CA SER A 67 9.80 -1.73 -1.04
C SER A 67 11.12 -1.90 -1.77
N LEU A 68 11.25 -2.96 -2.56
CA LEU A 68 12.42 -3.11 -3.41
C LEU A 68 12.26 -2.30 -4.69
N GLY A 69 11.02 -1.97 -5.01
CA GLY A 69 10.70 -1.09 -6.13
C GLY A 69 10.95 -1.69 -7.48
N PRO A 70 10.38 -1.08 -8.52
CA PRO A 70 10.80 -1.41 -9.87
C PRO A 70 12.19 -0.82 -10.06
N TYR A 71 12.87 -1.24 -11.11
CA TYR A 71 14.27 -0.85 -11.25
C TYR A 71 14.48 0.66 -11.43
N ASP A 72 13.45 1.39 -11.81
CA ASP A 72 13.60 2.82 -12.01
C ASP A 72 13.12 3.66 -10.81
N SER A 73 12.89 3.00 -9.67
CA SER A 73 12.47 3.72 -8.47
C SER A 73 13.32 3.23 -7.30
N ILE A 74 13.56 4.12 -6.37
CA ILE A 74 14.31 3.79 -5.17
C ILE A 74 13.44 4.14 -3.97
N VAL A 75 13.05 3.12 -3.21
CA VAL A 75 12.25 3.32 -2.01
C VAL A 75 13.19 3.42 -0.83
N LEU A 76 13.16 4.54 -0.15
CA LEU A 76 14.04 4.79 0.98
C LEU A 76 13.36 4.59 2.32
N ASP A 77 12.04 4.69 2.34
CA ASP A 77 11.30 4.57 3.59
C ASP A 77 9.89 4.09 3.32
N VAL A 78 9.36 3.31 4.22
CA VAL A 78 8.00 2.80 4.13
C VAL A 78 7.35 2.96 5.48
N THR A 79 6.19 3.60 5.51
CA THR A 79 5.44 3.70 6.75
C THR A 79 4.03 3.19 6.54
N ARG A 80 3.45 2.62 7.57
CA ARG A 80 2.07 2.19 7.54
C ARG A 80 1.24 3.18 8.32
N PHE A 81 -0.03 3.33 7.94
CA PHE A 81 -0.92 4.21 8.68
C PHE A 81 -2.31 3.58 8.70
N GLN A 82 -3.10 4.02 9.66
CA GLN A 82 -4.46 3.54 9.77
C GLN A 82 -5.27 4.15 8.65
N THR A 83 -6.21 3.37 8.15
CA THR A 83 -7.03 3.85 7.06
C THR A 83 -8.22 4.60 7.63
N ASP A 84 -8.92 5.24 6.74
CA ASP A 84 -10.05 6.04 7.13
C ASP A 84 -11.10 5.31 7.88
N GLU A 85 -11.30 4.05 7.62
CA GLU A 85 -12.34 3.41 8.31
C GLU A 85 -12.00 3.20 9.75
N ASP A 86 -10.79 3.42 10.14
CA ASP A 86 -10.44 3.34 11.52
C ASP A 86 -10.56 4.69 12.20
N LEU A 87 -10.73 5.76 11.43
CA LEU A 87 -10.81 7.08 11.99
C LEU A 87 -12.22 7.33 12.37
N PRO A 88 -12.44 7.67 13.42
CA PRO A 88 -13.77 7.95 13.78
C PRO A 88 -14.16 9.19 13.20
N GLU A 89 -14.07 9.29 12.57
CA GLU A 89 -14.43 10.15 12.14
C GLU A 89 -14.95 10.81 12.58
N LYS A 90 -14.71 10.31 12.87
CA LYS A 90 -15.05 10.57 13.27
C LYS A 90 -15.04 11.35 14.01
N ALA A 91 -14.64 11.28 14.10
CA ALA A 91 -14.51 12.00 14.97
C ALA A 91 -14.96 13.26 14.66
N LEU A 92 -15.17 13.42 14.19
CA LEU A 92 -15.53 14.38 14.02
C LEU A 92 -16.24 14.95 14.37
N PRO A 93 -16.41 15.22 14.63
CA PRO A 93 -17.05 15.84 15.05
C PRO A 93 -17.74 16.26 15.01
#